data_39fbe7cad06d5120fef197b82b8a9d6d
#
_entry.id   39fbe7cad06d5120fef197b82b8a9d6d
#
_cell.length_a   1.000
_cell.length_b   1.000
_cell.length_c   1.000
_cell.angle_alpha   90.00
_cell.angle_beta   90.00
_cell.angle_gamma   90.00
#
_symmetry.space_group_name_H-M   'P 1'
#
loop_
_entity.id
_entity.type
_entity.pdbx_description
1 polymer ?
#
loop_
_entity_poly.entity_id
_entity_poly.type
_entity_poly.pdbx_seq_one_letter_code
_entity_poly.pdbx_strand_id
1 'polypeptide(L)'
;MTYSSLNRRSLLTAAGLAVPAMSLPFSARAQASPDPALAPGAFTFTGWQGQETDAERGFFEVPEDRRDPGSRRIRLGYVRFASTASNPGPPIVYLSGGPGGAGTGAPMGPRFPIFMALRAVADVIAFDQRGTGISERIPERPSSSGPLPALTHAGLAAHVRDEMQKAWIDWTRSGVAMAGYNTEQSADDINDLRRHLGADRINLWGISYGSHLALSVLKRHGDVIGRVALASLEGQDQTVKRPARIDAYLDQVDALMGADPVVRAAIPNMPALMRRVHDRYEADPVTLVAPADGGATELKLGGFGIQLMAGGMIANPRTLTMLPGLYLALDAGNIEVLAPFAGEFAGLFGVSGMSEAMDMASGVSPARLALVEHEARTAVLGDALNFPMPHLLGAIPGADLGEAFRAPITIDTPALLIAGSLDGRTPLAEQAEVESQFRVKSRVVVENAGHNVFEAHPDVQDMLVRFFRGEAVADARLSLPPPRFAVA
;
A
#
# COMPACT_ATOMS: atom_id res chain seq x y z
N MET A 1 31.64 28.31 -48.96
CA MET A 1 30.40 28.26 -48.18
C MET A 1 30.56 27.16 -47.17
N THR A 2 30.88 27.50 -45.96
CA THR A 2 31.31 26.58 -44.88
C THR A 2 30.11 26.15 -44.05
N TYR A 3 29.84 24.86 -44.00
CA TYR A 3 28.90 24.28 -43.07
C TYR A 3 29.50 24.22 -41.65
N SER A 4 28.92 24.95 -40.75
CA SER A 4 29.27 24.96 -39.34
C SER A 4 28.64 23.74 -38.64
N SER A 5 29.48 22.93 -38.00
CA SER A 5 29.16 21.79 -37.20
C SER A 5 28.40 22.20 -35.94
N LEU A 6 27.13 21.84 -35.79
CA LEU A 6 26.37 21.95 -34.56
C LEU A 6 26.86 20.89 -33.56
N ASN A 7 27.33 21.39 -32.45
CA ASN A 7 28.00 20.65 -31.39
C ASN A 7 26.96 19.84 -30.57
N ARG A 8 27.12 18.53 -30.46
CA ARG A 8 26.27 17.60 -29.73
C ARG A 8 26.22 17.78 -28.20
N ARG A 9 26.85 18.83 -27.67
CA ARG A 9 26.91 19.12 -26.22
C ARG A 9 25.83 20.06 -25.71
N SER A 10 24.95 20.61 -26.53
CA SER A 10 23.98 21.66 -26.12
C SER A 10 22.54 21.11 -25.93
N LEU A 11 22.32 19.81 -25.93
CA LEU A 11 20.99 19.20 -25.76
C LEU A 11 20.80 18.47 -24.40
N LEU A 12 21.76 18.57 -23.49
CA LEU A 12 21.73 17.89 -22.17
C LEU A 12 21.43 18.84 -20.97
N THR A 13 20.93 20.04 -21.22
CA THR A 13 20.70 21.02 -20.13
C THR A 13 19.28 21.56 -20.05
N ALA A 14 18.26 20.74 -20.32
CA ALA A 14 16.88 21.14 -20.03
C ALA A 14 15.96 19.93 -19.85
N ALA A 15 16.14 19.17 -18.80
CA ALA A 15 15.09 18.43 -18.11
C ALA A 15 15.65 17.88 -16.79
N GLY A 16 15.92 18.77 -15.84
CA GLY A 16 15.97 18.38 -14.43
C GLY A 16 14.57 17.97 -14.01
N LEU A 17 14.15 16.76 -14.38
CA LEU A 17 13.03 16.10 -13.77
C LEU A 17 13.44 15.84 -12.32
N ALA A 18 13.04 16.73 -11.41
CA ALA A 18 12.98 16.42 -9.99
C ALA A 18 11.99 15.25 -9.87
N VAL A 19 12.50 14.02 -9.88
CA VAL A 19 11.74 12.84 -9.53
C VAL A 19 11.40 13.02 -8.04
N PRO A 20 10.15 13.31 -7.67
CA PRO A 20 9.79 13.33 -6.26
C PRO A 20 10.05 11.94 -5.71
N ALA A 21 10.55 11.85 -4.47
CA ALA A 21 10.80 10.59 -3.79
C ALA A 21 9.57 9.68 -3.96
N MET A 22 9.72 8.68 -4.83
CA MET A 22 8.70 7.69 -5.13
C MET A 22 8.91 6.58 -4.12
N SER A 23 8.05 6.49 -3.12
CA SER A 23 7.95 5.28 -2.34
C SER A 23 7.17 4.26 -3.17
N LEU A 24 7.85 3.26 -3.70
CA LEU A 24 7.18 2.03 -4.14
C LEU A 24 6.46 1.43 -2.93
N PRO A 25 5.26 0.85 -3.10
CA PRO A 25 4.50 0.29 -1.97
C PRO A 25 5.18 -0.89 -1.25
N PHE A 26 6.33 -1.33 -1.73
CA PHE A 26 7.11 -2.41 -1.14
C PHE A 26 8.11 -1.96 -0.05
N SER A 27 8.44 -0.69 0.03
CA SER A 27 9.26 -0.21 1.13
C SER A 27 8.37 0.41 2.21
N ALA A 28 7.93 -0.40 3.17
CA ALA A 28 7.77 0.14 4.52
C ALA A 28 9.18 0.58 4.94
N ARG A 29 9.55 1.81 4.55
CA ARG A 29 10.81 2.42 4.94
C ARG A 29 10.86 2.29 6.45
N ALA A 30 11.90 1.65 6.98
CA ALA A 30 12.13 1.59 8.41
C ALA A 30 12.08 3.04 8.93
N GLN A 31 10.92 3.41 9.47
CA GLN A 31 10.76 4.71 10.12
C GLN A 31 11.50 4.56 11.45
N ALA A 32 12.32 5.53 11.81
CA ALA A 32 13.05 5.50 13.08
C ALA A 32 12.16 5.04 14.24
N SER A 33 12.72 4.26 15.16
CA SER A 33 11.99 3.82 16.38
C SER A 33 11.29 5.00 17.01
N PRO A 34 10.05 4.84 17.55
CA PRO A 34 9.37 5.94 18.19
C PRO A 34 10.26 6.48 19.30
N ASP A 35 10.45 7.80 19.28
CA ASP A 35 11.19 8.50 20.33
C ASP A 35 10.55 8.13 21.68
N PRO A 36 11.28 7.50 22.62
CA PRO A 36 10.78 7.19 23.94
C PRO A 36 10.31 8.43 24.70
N ALA A 37 10.67 9.64 24.25
CA ALA A 37 10.21 10.92 24.77
C ALA A 37 8.80 11.35 24.28
N LEU A 38 8.12 10.57 23.40
CA LEU A 38 6.75 10.90 22.99
C LEU A 38 5.76 10.75 24.17
N ALA A 39 5.46 11.87 24.83
CA ALA A 39 4.50 11.90 25.92
C ALA A 39 3.04 11.97 25.40
N PRO A 40 2.08 11.38 26.11
CA PRO A 40 0.67 11.63 25.87
C PRO A 40 0.30 13.08 26.18
N GLY A 41 -0.76 13.60 25.55
CA GLY A 41 -1.31 14.92 25.82
C GLY A 41 -1.43 15.81 24.59
N ALA A 42 -1.84 17.04 24.83
CA ALA A 42 -2.04 18.05 23.79
C ALA A 42 -0.71 18.50 23.17
N PHE A 43 -0.71 18.69 21.86
CA PHE A 43 0.43 19.22 21.11
C PHE A 43 -0.04 19.88 19.81
N THR A 44 0.81 20.69 19.20
CA THR A 44 0.57 21.20 17.84
C THR A 44 1.03 20.18 16.82
N PHE A 45 0.09 19.67 16.02
CA PHE A 45 0.37 18.77 14.92
C PHE A 45 0.71 19.57 13.66
N THR A 46 1.85 19.27 13.04
CA THR A 46 2.22 19.82 11.75
C THR A 46 1.82 18.84 10.64
N GLY A 47 0.82 19.23 9.88
CA GLY A 47 0.27 18.44 8.78
C GLY A 47 0.92 18.77 7.42
N TRP A 48 0.19 18.42 6.36
CA TRP A 48 0.65 18.60 4.98
C TRP A 48 0.98 20.08 4.68
N GLN A 49 2.07 20.32 3.98
CA GLN A 49 2.56 21.66 3.61
C GLN A 49 2.79 22.60 4.81
N GLY A 50 3.08 22.04 5.98
CA GLY A 50 3.35 22.84 7.19
C GLY A 50 2.10 23.42 7.85
N GLN A 51 0.90 22.99 7.49
CA GLN A 51 -0.32 23.42 8.15
C GLN A 51 -0.35 22.89 9.59
N GLU A 52 -0.68 23.74 10.53
CA GLU A 52 -0.71 23.39 11.94
C GLU A 52 -2.15 23.28 12.47
N THR A 53 -2.35 22.37 13.43
CA THR A 53 -3.62 22.22 14.16
C THR A 53 -3.36 21.67 15.56
N ASP A 54 -4.25 21.98 16.49
CA ASP A 54 -4.24 21.33 17.78
C ASP A 54 -4.63 19.87 17.65
N ALA A 55 -3.90 19.01 18.35
CA ALA A 55 -4.13 17.58 18.41
C ALA A 55 -3.78 17.03 19.80
N GLU A 56 -4.21 15.81 20.06
CA GLU A 56 -3.89 15.07 21.28
C GLU A 56 -3.24 13.74 20.91
N ARG A 57 -2.09 13.44 21.50
CA ARG A 57 -1.44 12.13 21.40
C ARG A 57 -1.91 11.26 22.55
N GLY A 58 -2.42 10.07 22.22
CA GLY A 58 -2.84 9.10 23.20
C GLY A 58 -2.17 7.75 23.02
N PHE A 59 -2.13 6.98 24.11
CA PHE A 59 -1.60 5.61 24.11
C PHE A 59 -2.48 4.72 24.98
N PHE A 60 -2.55 3.46 24.62
CA PHE A 60 -3.16 2.41 25.43
C PHE A 60 -2.38 1.11 25.29
N GLU A 61 -2.60 0.18 26.19
CA GLU A 61 -1.88 -1.09 26.19
C GLU A 61 -2.81 -2.24 25.86
N VAL A 62 -2.29 -3.18 25.07
CA VAL A 62 -2.97 -4.43 24.69
C VAL A 62 -2.03 -5.63 24.89
N PRO A 63 -2.53 -6.86 25.04
CA PRO A 63 -1.68 -8.04 24.97
C PRO A 63 -1.01 -8.15 23.58
N GLU A 64 0.27 -8.49 23.53
CA GLU A 64 0.96 -8.70 22.26
C GLU A 64 0.37 -9.90 21.50
N ASP A 65 0.07 -11.00 22.22
CA ASP A 65 -0.70 -12.12 21.69
C ASP A 65 -1.84 -12.48 22.68
N ARG A 66 -3.10 -12.24 22.32
CA ARG A 66 -4.28 -12.53 23.15
C ARG A 66 -4.54 -14.02 23.36
N ARG A 67 -3.87 -14.89 22.58
CA ARG A 67 -3.97 -16.35 22.74
C ARG A 67 -3.09 -16.87 23.88
N ASP A 68 -2.09 -16.08 24.30
CA ASP A 68 -1.23 -16.36 25.45
C ASP A 68 -1.66 -15.57 26.67
N PRO A 69 -2.23 -16.19 27.72
CA PRO A 69 -2.58 -15.48 28.97
C PRO A 69 -1.40 -14.84 29.68
N GLY A 70 -0.18 -15.30 29.41
CA GLY A 70 1.08 -14.74 29.94
C GLY A 70 1.73 -13.70 29.05
N SER A 71 1.07 -13.33 27.94
CA SER A 71 1.62 -12.37 26.96
C SER A 71 2.01 -11.05 27.60
N ARG A 72 3.18 -10.54 27.23
CA ARG A 72 3.54 -9.15 27.56
C ARG A 72 2.53 -8.19 26.94
N ARG A 73 2.48 -6.99 27.48
CA ARG A 73 1.68 -5.91 26.89
C ARG A 73 2.53 -5.05 25.98
N ILE A 74 1.95 -4.59 24.88
CA ILE A 74 2.52 -3.63 23.96
C ILE A 74 1.71 -2.34 23.99
N ARG A 75 2.39 -1.21 23.78
CA ARG A 75 1.79 0.12 23.76
C ARG A 75 1.40 0.50 22.34
N LEU A 76 0.12 0.83 22.13
CA LEU A 76 -0.40 1.33 20.87
C LEU A 76 -0.67 2.83 20.95
N GLY A 77 -0.38 3.56 19.88
CA GLY A 77 -0.46 5.00 19.82
C GLY A 77 -1.46 5.52 18.77
N TYR A 78 -2.00 6.70 19.05
CA TYR A 78 -2.87 7.40 18.13
C TYR A 78 -2.72 8.93 18.28
N VAL A 79 -3.15 9.64 17.24
CA VAL A 79 -3.37 11.09 17.29
C VAL A 79 -4.85 11.36 17.11
N ARG A 80 -5.44 12.11 18.04
CA ARG A 80 -6.82 12.55 18.03
C ARG A 80 -6.88 14.01 17.58
N PHE A 81 -7.68 14.25 16.56
CA PHE A 81 -8.11 15.58 16.13
C PHE A 81 -9.53 15.79 16.64
N ALA A 82 -9.68 16.64 17.64
CA ALA A 82 -10.95 16.86 18.32
C ALA A 82 -12.01 17.42 17.37
N SER A 83 -13.25 16.97 17.52
CA SER A 83 -14.39 17.46 16.78
C SER A 83 -14.62 18.96 16.98
N THR A 84 -15.08 19.62 15.93
CA THR A 84 -15.60 21.01 15.98
C THR A 84 -17.12 21.06 16.00
N ALA A 85 -17.80 19.91 15.96
CA ALA A 85 -19.24 19.81 16.02
C ALA A 85 -19.76 20.08 17.46
N SER A 86 -20.89 20.75 17.58
CA SER A 86 -21.55 20.95 18.88
C SER A 86 -22.13 19.67 19.49
N ASN A 87 -22.44 18.68 18.64
CA ASN A 87 -22.90 17.36 19.05
C ASN A 87 -22.17 16.31 18.17
N PRO A 88 -20.95 15.92 18.56
CA PRO A 88 -20.14 15.00 17.77
C PRO A 88 -20.76 13.60 17.71
N GLY A 89 -20.66 12.98 16.53
CA GLY A 89 -21.00 11.59 16.32
C GLY A 89 -19.92 10.62 16.87
N PRO A 90 -20.09 9.31 16.65
CA PRO A 90 -19.08 8.32 17.02
C PRO A 90 -17.71 8.62 16.38
N PRO A 91 -16.59 8.46 17.11
CA PRO A 91 -15.25 8.72 16.58
C PRO A 91 -14.99 8.01 15.27
N ILE A 92 -14.27 8.67 14.36
CA ILE A 92 -13.87 8.13 13.06
C ILE A 92 -12.42 7.67 13.18
N VAL A 93 -12.17 6.36 13.09
CA VAL A 93 -10.85 5.76 13.17
C VAL A 93 -10.31 5.53 11.76
N TYR A 94 -9.17 6.16 11.45
CA TYR A 94 -8.48 5.95 10.18
C TYR A 94 -7.61 4.69 10.23
N LEU A 95 -7.79 3.81 9.25
CA LEU A 95 -7.06 2.57 9.06
C LEU A 95 -6.15 2.69 7.83
N SER A 96 -4.85 2.76 8.09
CA SER A 96 -3.84 2.87 7.03
C SER A 96 -3.70 1.57 6.24
N GLY A 97 -3.31 1.70 4.98
CA GLY A 97 -2.96 0.58 4.10
C GLY A 97 -1.54 0.06 4.33
N GLY A 98 -1.08 -0.71 3.40
CA GLY A 98 0.22 -1.36 3.38
C GLY A 98 0.07 -2.86 3.14
N PRO A 99 0.08 -3.73 4.20
CA PRO A 99 0.18 -3.47 5.65
C PRO A 99 1.46 -2.76 6.08
N GLY A 100 1.46 -2.16 7.28
CA GLY A 100 2.65 -1.49 7.85
C GLY A 100 2.66 0.04 7.73
N GLY A 101 1.69 0.64 7.06
CA GLY A 101 1.56 2.09 7.00
C GLY A 101 1.17 2.70 8.36
N ALA A 102 1.86 3.77 8.77
CA ALA A 102 1.51 4.51 9.96
C ALA A 102 0.25 5.36 9.73
N GLY A 103 -0.78 5.16 10.56
CA GLY A 103 -1.99 5.97 10.52
C GLY A 103 -1.73 7.43 10.90
N THR A 104 -0.86 7.66 11.89
CA THR A 104 -0.44 9.00 12.32
C THR A 104 0.40 9.74 11.28
N GLY A 105 0.99 9.03 10.32
CA GLY A 105 1.67 9.61 9.16
C GLY A 105 0.73 10.10 8.06
N ALA A 106 -0.48 9.57 7.97
CA ALA A 106 -1.41 9.91 6.90
C ALA A 106 -1.80 11.41 6.85
N PRO A 107 -2.06 12.09 7.98
CA PRO A 107 -2.34 13.53 7.97
C PRO A 107 -1.09 14.40 7.74
N MET A 108 0.11 13.85 7.72
CA MET A 108 1.30 14.59 7.29
C MET A 108 1.37 14.74 5.75
N GLY A 109 0.55 13.99 5.02
CA GLY A 109 0.44 13.99 3.56
C GLY A 109 -0.85 14.65 3.03
N PRO A 110 -1.12 14.50 1.73
CA PRO A 110 -2.24 15.13 1.02
C PRO A 110 -3.64 14.81 1.60
N ARG A 111 -3.75 13.81 2.48
CA ARG A 111 -5.00 13.44 3.17
C ARG A 111 -5.36 14.35 4.34
N PHE A 112 -4.47 15.25 4.77
CA PHE A 112 -4.69 16.18 5.89
C PHE A 112 -6.00 16.97 5.79
N PRO A 113 -6.37 17.57 4.62
CA PRO A 113 -7.63 18.30 4.51
C PRO A 113 -8.87 17.45 4.84
N ILE A 114 -8.85 16.15 4.54
CA ILE A 114 -9.96 15.25 4.84
C ILE A 114 -10.04 15.00 6.35
N PHE A 115 -8.91 14.78 7.03
CA PHE A 115 -8.88 14.70 8.50
C PHE A 115 -9.51 15.94 9.13
N MET A 116 -9.18 17.13 8.61
CA MET A 116 -9.72 18.40 9.13
C MET A 116 -11.21 18.57 8.83
N ALA A 117 -11.66 18.19 7.64
CA ALA A 117 -13.08 18.28 7.27
C ALA A 117 -13.96 17.35 8.11
N LEU A 118 -13.50 16.14 8.40
CA LEU A 118 -14.25 15.16 9.20
C LEU A 118 -14.44 15.58 10.67
N ARG A 119 -13.62 16.52 11.20
CA ARG A 119 -13.82 17.12 12.53
C ARG A 119 -15.17 17.83 12.66
N ALA A 120 -15.77 18.26 11.55
CA ALA A 120 -17.13 18.82 11.55
C ALA A 120 -18.22 17.78 11.88
N VAL A 121 -17.85 16.50 12.00
CA VAL A 121 -18.78 15.40 12.30
C VAL A 121 -18.46 14.72 13.62
N ALA A 122 -17.19 14.39 13.86
CA ALA A 122 -16.77 13.61 15.02
C ALA A 122 -15.27 13.84 15.31
N ASP A 123 -14.78 13.31 16.42
CA ASP A 123 -13.35 13.15 16.64
C ASP A 123 -12.76 12.26 15.52
N VAL A 124 -11.60 12.66 14.97
CA VAL A 124 -10.90 11.88 13.96
C VAL A 124 -9.63 11.32 14.56
N ILE A 125 -9.50 10.00 14.51
CA ILE A 125 -8.41 9.26 15.16
C ILE A 125 -7.49 8.71 14.09
N ALA A 126 -6.27 9.24 14.02
CA ALA A 126 -5.19 8.65 13.24
C ALA A 126 -4.53 7.57 14.12
N PHE A 127 -4.83 6.30 13.86
CA PHE A 127 -4.40 5.17 14.68
C PHE A 127 -3.23 4.44 14.05
N ASP A 128 -2.19 4.17 14.85
CA ASP A 128 -1.08 3.31 14.46
C ASP A 128 -1.31 1.88 14.94
N GLN A 129 -1.40 0.96 13.99
CA GLN A 129 -1.52 -0.45 14.28
C GLN A 129 -0.28 -0.96 15.05
N ARG A 130 -0.38 -2.15 15.67
CA ARG A 130 0.76 -2.81 16.31
C ARG A 130 1.96 -2.89 15.36
N GLY A 131 3.15 -2.55 15.83
CA GLY A 131 4.36 -2.54 15.03
C GLY A 131 4.55 -1.33 14.11
N THR A 132 3.66 -0.33 14.12
CA THR A 132 3.76 0.83 13.21
C THR A 132 3.83 2.17 13.93
N GLY A 133 4.32 3.19 13.25
CA GLY A 133 4.29 4.59 13.65
C GLY A 133 4.79 4.85 15.06
N ILE A 134 3.93 5.47 15.90
CA ILE A 134 4.21 5.74 17.32
C ILE A 134 3.75 4.61 18.25
N SER A 135 3.15 3.54 17.73
CA SER A 135 2.94 2.30 18.47
C SER A 135 4.26 1.58 18.72
N GLU A 136 4.29 0.69 19.73
CA GLU A 136 5.47 -0.13 19.98
C GLU A 136 5.83 -0.96 18.75
N ARG A 137 7.08 -0.82 18.32
CA ARG A 137 7.58 -1.40 17.07
C ARG A 137 8.25 -2.73 17.30
N ILE A 138 8.22 -3.56 16.28
CA ILE A 138 9.10 -4.73 16.23
C ILE A 138 10.55 -4.21 16.14
N PRO A 139 11.49 -4.73 16.95
CA PRO A 139 12.88 -4.27 16.92
C PRO A 139 13.50 -4.39 15.54
N GLU A 140 14.22 -3.36 15.13
CA GLU A 140 14.99 -3.38 13.88
C GLU A 140 16.07 -4.47 13.94
N ARG A 141 16.30 -5.11 12.80
CA ARG A 141 17.40 -6.06 12.63
C ARG A 141 18.50 -5.43 11.77
N PRO A 142 19.76 -5.73 12.06
CA PRO A 142 20.83 -5.41 11.14
C PRO A 142 20.56 -6.05 9.77
N SER A 143 20.83 -5.32 8.70
CA SER A 143 20.82 -5.90 7.35
C SER A 143 21.77 -7.10 7.29
N SER A 144 21.38 -8.15 6.56
CA SER A 144 22.26 -9.31 6.42
C SER A 144 23.58 -8.90 5.75
N SER A 145 24.70 -9.34 6.33
CA SER A 145 26.02 -9.12 5.75
C SER A 145 26.32 -10.24 4.75
N GLY A 146 26.38 -9.92 3.48
CA GLY A 146 26.71 -10.89 2.44
C GLY A 146 26.40 -10.36 1.03
N PRO A 147 26.84 -11.07 -0.02
CA PRO A 147 26.49 -10.69 -1.37
C PRO A 147 24.99 -10.85 -1.58
N LEU A 148 24.35 -9.78 -2.11
CA LEU A 148 22.95 -9.80 -2.44
C LEU A 148 22.71 -10.70 -3.68
N PRO A 149 21.63 -11.51 -3.72
CA PRO A 149 21.29 -12.26 -4.92
C PRO A 149 20.89 -11.31 -6.05
N ALA A 150 20.87 -11.81 -7.28
CA ALA A 150 20.28 -11.06 -8.37
C ALA A 150 18.78 -10.86 -8.16
N LEU A 151 18.24 -9.70 -8.60
CA LEU A 151 16.80 -9.38 -8.61
C LEU A 151 16.11 -10.16 -9.76
N THR A 152 16.28 -11.47 -9.74
CA THR A 152 15.53 -12.45 -10.52
C THR A 152 14.45 -13.06 -9.64
N HIS A 153 13.40 -13.60 -10.23
CA HIS A 153 12.30 -14.19 -9.48
C HIS A 153 12.75 -15.21 -8.44
N ALA A 154 13.50 -16.24 -8.86
CA ALA A 154 13.94 -17.32 -7.97
C ALA A 154 14.95 -16.84 -6.90
N GLY A 155 15.88 -15.95 -7.30
CA GLY A 155 16.90 -15.44 -6.37
C GLY A 155 16.31 -14.62 -5.24
N LEU A 156 15.42 -13.68 -5.58
CA LEU A 156 14.82 -12.80 -4.60
C LEU A 156 13.78 -13.54 -3.73
N ALA A 157 12.97 -14.42 -4.31
CA ALA A 157 11.99 -15.22 -3.57
C ALA A 157 12.66 -16.14 -2.51
N ALA A 158 13.76 -16.81 -2.88
CA ALA A 158 14.52 -17.63 -1.95
C ALA A 158 15.14 -16.77 -0.83
N HIS A 159 15.69 -15.59 -1.19
CA HIS A 159 16.34 -14.69 -0.24
C HIS A 159 15.36 -14.14 0.81
N VAL A 160 14.21 -13.58 0.39
CA VAL A 160 13.25 -13.00 1.34
C VAL A 160 12.64 -14.06 2.25
N ARG A 161 12.47 -15.30 1.74
CA ARG A 161 12.00 -16.42 2.55
C ARG A 161 13.03 -16.79 3.65
N ASP A 162 14.29 -16.88 3.31
CA ASP A 162 15.38 -17.17 4.23
C ASP A 162 15.54 -16.03 5.27
N GLU A 163 15.54 -14.78 4.82
CA GLU A 163 15.62 -13.62 5.70
C GLU A 163 14.42 -13.53 6.66
N MET A 164 13.21 -13.84 6.17
CA MET A 164 12.02 -13.86 7.03
C MET A 164 12.11 -14.94 8.11
N GLN A 165 12.60 -16.14 7.77
CA GLN A 165 12.79 -17.22 8.75
C GLN A 165 13.81 -16.85 9.81
N LYS A 166 14.96 -16.28 9.41
CA LYS A 166 15.99 -15.79 10.33
C LYS A 166 15.43 -14.68 11.22
N ALA A 167 14.75 -13.71 10.62
CA ALA A 167 14.14 -12.59 11.33
C ALA A 167 13.14 -13.05 12.39
N TRP A 168 12.26 -13.98 12.03
CA TRP A 168 11.28 -14.54 12.96
C TRP A 168 11.93 -15.20 14.16
N ILE A 169 13.00 -15.98 13.94
CA ILE A 169 13.77 -16.62 15.01
C ILE A 169 14.40 -15.57 15.93
N ASP A 170 15.02 -14.53 15.37
CA ASP A 170 15.69 -13.49 16.14
C ASP A 170 14.70 -12.69 16.98
N TRP A 171 13.57 -12.29 16.40
CA TRP A 171 12.51 -11.57 17.13
C TRP A 171 11.90 -12.43 18.24
N THR A 172 11.65 -13.70 17.96
CA THR A 172 11.14 -14.64 18.98
C THR A 172 12.13 -14.80 20.14
N ARG A 173 13.42 -14.91 19.85
CA ARG A 173 14.49 -14.96 20.88
C ARG A 173 14.60 -13.68 21.67
N SER A 174 14.27 -12.54 21.07
CA SER A 174 14.21 -11.23 21.73
C SER A 174 12.95 -11.04 22.57
N GLY A 175 12.07 -12.02 22.65
CA GLY A 175 10.83 -11.98 23.42
C GLY A 175 9.65 -11.32 22.69
N VAL A 176 9.73 -11.12 21.36
CA VAL A 176 8.60 -10.63 20.55
C VAL A 176 7.69 -11.79 20.19
N ALA A 177 6.40 -11.69 20.51
CA ALA A 177 5.40 -12.69 20.13
C ALA A 177 4.93 -12.45 18.67
N MET A 178 5.81 -12.78 17.70
CA MET A 178 5.54 -12.50 16.28
C MET A 178 4.22 -13.06 15.79
N ALA A 179 3.75 -14.18 16.32
CA ALA A 179 2.43 -14.76 16.00
C ALA A 179 1.25 -13.87 16.43
N GLY A 180 1.47 -12.88 17.29
CA GLY A 180 0.50 -11.84 17.65
C GLY A 180 0.38 -10.72 16.63
N TYR A 181 1.30 -10.61 15.66
CA TYR A 181 1.22 -9.59 14.60
C TYR A 181 0.43 -10.13 13.42
N ASN A 182 -0.89 -10.05 13.54
CA ASN A 182 -1.84 -10.51 12.53
C ASN A 182 -3.11 -9.66 12.51
N THR A 183 -3.89 -9.77 11.43
CA THR A 183 -5.06 -8.94 11.17
C THR A 183 -6.18 -9.12 12.20
N GLU A 184 -6.37 -10.33 12.78
CA GLU A 184 -7.38 -10.53 13.83
C GLU A 184 -7.00 -9.82 15.13
N GLN A 185 -5.75 -9.89 15.55
CA GLN A 185 -5.25 -9.16 16.73
C GLN A 185 -5.35 -7.65 16.54
N SER A 186 -5.07 -7.15 15.32
CA SER A 186 -5.24 -5.74 14.98
C SER A 186 -6.71 -5.31 14.98
N ALA A 187 -7.64 -6.20 14.61
CA ALA A 187 -9.08 -5.94 14.70
C ALA A 187 -9.55 -5.83 16.17
N ASP A 188 -9.03 -6.70 17.03
CA ASP A 188 -9.29 -6.64 18.48
C ASP A 188 -8.69 -5.36 19.11
N ASP A 189 -7.51 -4.91 18.64
CA ASP A 189 -6.90 -3.65 19.07
C ASP A 189 -7.80 -2.44 18.77
N ILE A 190 -8.49 -2.43 17.63
CA ILE A 190 -9.44 -1.37 17.27
C ILE A 190 -10.64 -1.34 18.23
N ASN A 191 -11.13 -2.51 18.66
CA ASN A 191 -12.18 -2.55 19.65
C ASN A 191 -11.68 -2.14 21.05
N ASP A 192 -10.43 -2.44 21.39
CA ASP A 192 -9.81 -1.94 22.63
C ASP A 192 -9.57 -0.42 22.59
N LEU A 193 -9.19 0.14 21.42
CA LEU A 193 -9.15 1.58 21.19
C LEU A 193 -10.53 2.22 21.43
N ARG A 194 -11.62 1.64 20.88
CA ARG A 194 -12.98 2.10 21.12
C ARG A 194 -13.30 2.19 22.60
N ARG A 195 -12.97 1.13 23.37
CA ARG A 195 -13.17 1.09 24.83
C ARG A 195 -12.32 2.14 25.55
N HIS A 196 -11.05 2.29 25.14
CA HIS A 196 -10.14 3.30 25.68
C HIS A 196 -10.65 4.73 25.46
N LEU A 197 -11.27 5.00 24.30
CA LEU A 197 -11.91 6.28 24.00
C LEU A 197 -13.25 6.47 24.72
N GLY A 198 -13.76 5.48 25.47
CA GLY A 198 -15.07 5.52 26.12
C GLY A 198 -16.24 5.59 25.14
N ALA A 199 -16.06 5.14 23.91
CA ALA A 199 -17.07 5.23 22.86
C ALA A 199 -17.96 3.97 22.82
N ASP A 200 -19.29 4.14 22.76
CA ASP A 200 -20.22 3.04 22.57
C ASP A 200 -20.04 2.40 21.16
N ARG A 201 -19.81 3.26 20.16
CA ARG A 201 -19.56 2.89 18.77
C ARG A 201 -18.43 3.72 18.18
N ILE A 202 -17.80 3.19 17.13
CA ILE A 202 -16.87 3.93 16.27
C ILE A 202 -17.25 3.79 14.81
N ASN A 203 -16.77 4.70 13.99
CA ASN A 203 -16.81 4.62 12.54
C ASN A 203 -15.42 4.26 12.01
N LEU A 204 -15.34 3.58 10.87
CA LEU A 204 -14.08 3.21 10.24
C LEU A 204 -13.89 3.96 8.91
N TRP A 205 -12.68 4.44 8.69
CA TRP A 205 -12.25 5.06 7.44
C TRP A 205 -10.95 4.41 6.99
N GLY A 206 -11.00 3.57 5.96
CA GLY A 206 -9.88 2.70 5.58
C GLY A 206 -9.58 2.69 4.09
N ILE A 207 -8.32 2.36 3.74
CA ILE A 207 -7.86 2.23 2.35
C ILE A 207 -6.96 1.01 2.19
N SER A 208 -7.09 0.28 1.05
CA SER A 208 -6.20 -0.84 0.71
C SER A 208 -6.23 -1.89 1.85
N TYR A 209 -5.06 -2.34 2.37
CA TYR A 209 -5.03 -3.18 3.57
C TYR A 209 -5.87 -2.62 4.73
N GLY A 210 -6.03 -1.31 4.88
CA GLY A 210 -6.95 -0.73 5.87
C GLY A 210 -8.41 -1.14 5.67
N SER A 211 -8.83 -1.43 4.42
CA SER A 211 -10.15 -2.03 4.15
C SER A 211 -10.19 -3.52 4.47
N HIS A 212 -9.11 -4.27 4.22
CA HIS A 212 -8.94 -5.65 4.65
C HIS A 212 -9.05 -5.78 6.19
N LEU A 213 -8.37 -4.88 6.92
CA LEU A 213 -8.50 -4.80 8.38
C LEU A 213 -9.92 -4.43 8.81
N ALA A 214 -10.58 -3.48 8.13
CA ALA A 214 -11.97 -3.11 8.43
C ALA A 214 -12.93 -4.30 8.28
N LEU A 215 -12.73 -5.16 7.28
CA LEU A 215 -13.52 -6.41 7.14
C LEU A 215 -13.31 -7.35 8.32
N SER A 216 -12.09 -7.46 8.84
CA SER A 216 -11.82 -8.25 10.06
C SER A 216 -12.49 -7.66 11.29
N VAL A 217 -12.48 -6.31 11.43
CA VAL A 217 -13.21 -5.62 12.51
C VAL A 217 -14.71 -5.86 12.39
N LEU A 218 -15.28 -5.74 11.20
CA LEU A 218 -16.71 -6.00 10.96
C LEU A 218 -17.11 -7.45 11.26
N LYS A 219 -16.24 -8.41 10.94
CA LYS A 219 -16.45 -9.83 11.23
C LYS A 219 -16.46 -10.13 12.71
N ARG A 220 -15.62 -9.47 13.50
CA ARG A 220 -15.40 -9.75 14.93
C ARG A 220 -16.20 -8.83 15.85
N HIS A 221 -16.43 -7.59 15.45
CA HIS A 221 -16.97 -6.49 16.27
C HIS A 221 -17.97 -5.61 15.52
N GLY A 222 -18.65 -6.14 14.51
CA GLY A 222 -19.57 -5.36 13.66
C GLY A 222 -20.71 -4.66 14.41
N ASP A 223 -21.13 -5.22 15.56
CA ASP A 223 -22.18 -4.66 16.42
C ASP A 223 -21.85 -3.28 17.02
N VAL A 224 -20.56 -2.97 17.18
CA VAL A 224 -20.07 -1.69 17.70
C VAL A 224 -19.55 -0.73 16.61
N ILE A 225 -19.70 -1.10 15.33
CA ILE A 225 -19.34 -0.26 14.19
C ILE A 225 -20.59 0.47 13.68
N GLY A 226 -20.50 1.80 13.57
CA GLY A 226 -21.59 2.64 13.09
C GLY A 226 -21.66 2.69 11.57
N ARG A 227 -20.59 3.12 10.94
CA ARG A 227 -20.47 3.30 9.49
C ARG A 227 -19.04 3.00 9.02
N VAL A 228 -18.87 2.62 7.75
CA VAL A 228 -17.55 2.39 7.17
C VAL A 228 -17.41 3.12 5.84
N ALA A 229 -16.34 3.89 5.67
CA ALA A 229 -15.94 4.46 4.38
C ALA A 229 -14.64 3.80 3.93
N LEU A 230 -14.68 3.01 2.88
CA LEU A 230 -13.57 2.18 2.44
C LEU A 230 -13.20 2.49 1.00
N ALA A 231 -11.90 2.59 0.72
CA ALA A 231 -11.38 2.84 -0.61
C ALA A 231 -10.40 1.76 -1.04
N SER A 232 -10.30 1.56 -2.36
CA SER A 232 -9.35 0.61 -2.95
C SER A 232 -9.44 -0.74 -2.24
N LEU A 233 -10.64 -1.32 -2.26
CA LEU A 233 -11.04 -2.48 -1.45
C LEU A 233 -10.11 -3.67 -1.64
N GLU A 234 -9.74 -4.28 -0.53
CA GLU A 234 -8.98 -5.53 -0.46
C GLU A 234 -9.70 -6.53 0.45
N GLY A 235 -10.09 -7.66 -0.11
CA GLY A 235 -10.77 -8.74 0.62
C GLY A 235 -9.82 -9.58 1.46
N GLN A 236 -10.36 -10.38 2.38
CA GLN A 236 -9.56 -11.20 3.29
C GLN A 236 -8.82 -12.37 2.60
N ASP A 237 -9.24 -12.76 1.38
CA ASP A 237 -8.53 -13.72 0.51
C ASP A 237 -7.80 -13.01 -0.65
N GLN A 238 -7.58 -11.69 -0.55
CA GLN A 238 -7.01 -10.89 -1.63
C GLN A 238 -5.64 -10.27 -1.29
N THR A 239 -4.97 -10.75 -0.26
CA THR A 239 -3.56 -10.45 -0.01
C THR A 239 -2.72 -10.76 -1.25
N VAL A 240 -3.08 -11.84 -1.96
CA VAL A 240 -2.50 -12.22 -3.26
C VAL A 240 -3.50 -11.90 -4.37
N LYS A 241 -3.16 -10.92 -5.23
CA LYS A 241 -3.98 -10.44 -6.36
C LYS A 241 -3.83 -11.37 -7.56
N ARG A 242 -4.88 -11.47 -8.37
CA ARG A 242 -4.88 -12.31 -9.58
C ARG A 242 -4.14 -11.63 -10.74
N PRO A 243 -3.07 -12.25 -11.28
CA PRO A 243 -2.30 -11.67 -12.39
C PRO A 243 -3.13 -11.36 -13.65
N ALA A 244 -4.13 -12.18 -13.97
CA ALA A 244 -5.02 -11.92 -15.11
C ALA A 244 -5.84 -10.62 -14.95
N ARG A 245 -6.13 -10.18 -13.71
CA ARG A 245 -6.80 -8.89 -13.46
C ARG A 245 -5.88 -7.72 -13.71
N ILE A 246 -4.59 -7.92 -13.48
CA ILE A 246 -3.56 -6.90 -13.77
C ILE A 246 -3.32 -6.82 -15.28
N ASP A 247 -3.31 -7.93 -15.99
CA ASP A 247 -3.22 -7.92 -17.46
C ASP A 247 -4.42 -7.17 -18.07
N ALA A 248 -5.65 -7.43 -17.61
CA ALA A 248 -6.84 -6.69 -18.05
C ALA A 248 -6.75 -5.17 -17.75
N TYR A 249 -6.14 -4.80 -16.62
CA TYR A 249 -5.84 -3.40 -16.30
C TYR A 249 -4.79 -2.81 -17.26
N LEU A 250 -3.73 -3.53 -17.58
CA LEU A 250 -2.71 -3.09 -18.54
C LEU A 250 -3.28 -2.95 -19.96
N ASP A 251 -4.21 -3.81 -20.37
CA ASP A 251 -4.94 -3.67 -21.64
C ASP A 251 -5.81 -2.39 -21.63
N GLN A 252 -6.46 -2.05 -20.51
CA GLN A 252 -7.18 -0.79 -20.37
C GLN A 252 -6.23 0.41 -20.51
N VAL A 253 -5.06 0.35 -19.89
CA VAL A 253 -4.03 1.40 -20.00
C VAL A 253 -3.54 1.54 -21.44
N ASP A 254 -3.25 0.43 -22.12
CA ASP A 254 -2.85 0.43 -23.54
C ASP A 254 -3.93 1.08 -24.43
N ALA A 255 -5.21 0.81 -24.17
CA ALA A 255 -6.31 1.44 -24.88
C ALA A 255 -6.36 2.97 -24.64
N LEU A 256 -6.13 3.43 -23.40
CA LEU A 256 -6.04 4.87 -23.08
C LEU A 256 -4.84 5.54 -23.78
N MET A 257 -3.68 4.88 -23.79
CA MET A 257 -2.48 5.34 -24.52
C MET A 257 -2.76 5.47 -26.01
N GLY A 258 -3.51 4.52 -26.57
CA GLY A 258 -3.88 4.47 -27.98
C GLY A 258 -4.78 5.62 -28.46
N ALA A 259 -5.39 6.38 -27.55
CA ALA A 259 -6.15 7.59 -27.87
C ALA A 259 -5.24 8.73 -28.38
N ASP A 260 -3.94 8.73 -28.04
CA ASP A 260 -2.96 9.66 -28.56
C ASP A 260 -2.19 9.02 -29.76
N PRO A 261 -2.33 9.56 -31.00
CA PRO A 261 -1.68 9.00 -32.17
C PRO A 261 -0.14 9.00 -32.06
N VAL A 262 0.46 9.95 -31.36
CA VAL A 262 1.93 10.03 -31.18
C VAL A 262 2.38 8.89 -30.28
N VAL A 263 1.69 8.67 -29.16
CA VAL A 263 1.97 7.57 -28.24
C VAL A 263 1.76 6.23 -28.94
N ARG A 264 0.65 6.06 -29.66
CA ARG A 264 0.35 4.82 -30.40
C ARG A 264 1.37 4.52 -31.51
N ALA A 265 1.90 5.55 -32.19
CA ALA A 265 2.94 5.36 -33.20
C ALA A 265 4.26 4.92 -32.57
N ALA A 266 4.62 5.45 -31.39
CA ALA A 266 5.83 5.06 -30.67
C ALA A 266 5.69 3.67 -30.03
N ILE A 267 4.51 3.36 -29.48
CA ILE A 267 4.21 2.11 -28.78
C ILE A 267 2.93 1.51 -29.35
N PRO A 268 3.04 0.64 -30.36
CA PRO A 268 1.88 -0.05 -30.94
C PRO A 268 1.14 -0.95 -29.96
N ASN A 269 1.84 -1.51 -28.95
CA ASN A 269 1.28 -2.37 -27.92
C ASN A 269 2.18 -2.35 -26.69
N MET A 270 1.68 -1.75 -25.60
CA MET A 270 2.44 -1.60 -24.34
C MET A 270 2.72 -2.93 -23.65
N PRO A 271 1.76 -3.85 -23.46
CA PRO A 271 2.04 -5.17 -22.89
C PRO A 271 3.12 -5.95 -23.65
N ALA A 272 3.13 -5.88 -24.98
CA ALA A 272 4.16 -6.54 -25.78
C ALA A 272 5.56 -5.92 -25.61
N LEU A 273 5.64 -4.58 -25.49
CA LEU A 273 6.88 -3.88 -25.18
C LEU A 273 7.39 -4.29 -23.79
N MET A 274 6.52 -4.32 -22.79
CA MET A 274 6.87 -4.73 -21.42
C MET A 274 7.46 -6.15 -21.41
N ARG A 275 6.78 -7.14 -22.02
CA ARG A 275 7.27 -8.53 -22.10
C ARG A 275 8.66 -8.60 -22.74
N ARG A 276 8.87 -7.94 -23.87
CA ARG A 276 10.17 -7.94 -24.58
C ARG A 276 11.29 -7.39 -23.70
N VAL A 277 11.02 -6.31 -22.94
CA VAL A 277 11.98 -5.75 -21.99
C VAL A 277 12.25 -6.71 -20.84
N HIS A 278 11.21 -7.29 -20.24
CA HIS A 278 11.38 -8.26 -19.14
C HIS A 278 12.22 -9.47 -19.60
N ASP A 279 11.89 -10.07 -20.74
CA ASP A 279 12.61 -11.24 -21.28
C ASP A 279 14.08 -10.93 -21.54
N ARG A 280 14.36 -9.73 -22.10
CA ARG A 280 15.73 -9.29 -22.37
C ARG A 280 16.57 -9.20 -21.11
N TYR A 281 16.06 -8.51 -20.08
CA TYR A 281 16.81 -8.29 -18.83
C TYR A 281 16.80 -9.52 -17.93
N GLU A 282 15.87 -10.44 -18.08
CA GLU A 282 15.94 -11.75 -17.41
C GLU A 282 17.03 -12.64 -18.03
N ALA A 283 17.20 -12.58 -19.36
CA ALA A 283 18.26 -13.31 -20.05
C ALA A 283 19.66 -12.71 -19.84
N ASP A 284 19.77 -11.38 -19.73
CA ASP A 284 21.04 -10.64 -19.55
C ASP A 284 20.87 -9.55 -18.47
N PRO A 285 20.95 -9.92 -17.17
CA PRO A 285 20.79 -8.98 -16.07
C PRO A 285 21.87 -7.89 -16.05
N VAL A 286 21.45 -6.65 -15.76
CA VAL A 286 22.35 -5.48 -15.68
C VAL A 286 22.75 -5.16 -14.26
N THR A 287 23.92 -4.51 -14.11
CA THR A 287 24.40 -4.05 -12.83
C THR A 287 24.04 -2.58 -12.59
N LEU A 288 23.37 -2.31 -11.46
CA LEU A 288 23.08 -0.97 -10.96
C LEU A 288 23.91 -0.73 -9.70
N VAL A 289 24.25 0.53 -9.45
CA VAL A 289 24.89 0.94 -8.20
C VAL A 289 23.85 1.64 -7.33
N ALA A 290 23.59 1.08 -6.17
CA ALA A 290 22.63 1.61 -5.19
C ALA A 290 23.33 2.19 -3.97
N PRO A 291 22.77 3.25 -3.34
CA PRO A 291 23.22 3.69 -2.02
C PRO A 291 23.07 2.56 -0.99
N ALA A 292 24.05 2.39 -0.11
CA ALA A 292 24.02 1.45 1.00
C ALA A 292 24.67 2.07 2.23
N ASP A 293 24.39 1.48 3.42
CA ASP A 293 25.04 1.90 4.65
C ASP A 293 26.57 1.68 4.54
N GLY A 294 27.30 2.79 4.62
CA GLY A 294 28.77 2.78 4.49
C GLY A 294 29.32 2.93 3.07
N GLY A 295 28.47 3.24 2.05
CA GLY A 295 28.94 3.48 0.69
C GLY A 295 27.91 3.19 -0.41
N ALA A 296 28.29 2.33 -1.35
CA ALA A 296 27.45 1.89 -2.45
C ALA A 296 27.53 0.37 -2.60
N THR A 297 26.46 -0.25 -3.07
CA THR A 297 26.38 -1.67 -3.36
C THR A 297 26.01 -1.90 -4.82
N GLU A 298 26.53 -2.97 -5.41
CA GLU A 298 26.15 -3.40 -6.74
C GLU A 298 24.93 -4.34 -6.64
N LEU A 299 23.92 -4.05 -7.46
CA LEU A 299 22.69 -4.83 -7.61
C LEU A 299 22.64 -5.40 -9.02
N LYS A 300 22.46 -6.70 -9.16
CA LYS A 300 22.15 -7.34 -10.45
C LYS A 300 20.63 -7.32 -10.64
N LEU A 301 20.17 -6.58 -11.64
CA LEU A 301 18.75 -6.42 -11.96
C LEU A 301 18.39 -7.29 -13.15
N GLY A 302 17.52 -8.28 -12.93
CA GLY A 302 16.86 -9.08 -13.96
C GLY A 302 15.50 -8.53 -14.35
N GLY A 303 14.79 -9.21 -15.23
CA GLY A 303 13.44 -8.85 -15.67
C GLY A 303 12.44 -8.76 -14.54
N PHE A 304 12.56 -9.63 -13.53
CA PHE A 304 11.69 -9.62 -12.36
C PHE A 304 11.81 -8.31 -11.54
N GLY A 305 13.01 -7.75 -11.38
CA GLY A 305 13.17 -6.45 -10.72
C GLY A 305 12.45 -5.32 -11.47
N ILE A 306 12.45 -5.36 -12.82
CA ILE A 306 11.71 -4.39 -13.65
C ILE A 306 10.19 -4.60 -13.49
N GLN A 307 9.72 -5.84 -13.40
CA GLN A 307 8.30 -6.16 -13.11
C GLN A 307 7.86 -5.61 -11.75
N LEU A 308 8.68 -5.76 -10.70
CA LEU A 308 8.42 -5.20 -9.36
C LEU A 308 8.28 -3.68 -9.42
N MET A 309 9.20 -2.99 -10.09
CA MET A 309 9.14 -1.54 -10.29
C MET A 309 7.85 -1.13 -11.03
N ALA A 310 7.51 -1.81 -12.12
CA ALA A 310 6.28 -1.54 -12.86
C ALA A 310 5.03 -1.75 -11.99
N GLY A 311 5.00 -2.82 -11.18
CA GLY A 311 3.95 -3.10 -10.21
C GLY A 311 3.73 -1.96 -9.20
N GLY A 312 4.80 -1.29 -8.77
CA GLY A 312 4.72 -0.08 -7.97
C GLY A 312 4.17 1.13 -8.73
N MET A 313 4.60 1.29 -9.99
CA MET A 313 4.23 2.47 -10.79
C MET A 313 2.77 2.48 -11.26
N ILE A 314 2.13 1.33 -11.42
CA ILE A 314 0.71 1.24 -11.84
C ILE A 314 -0.29 1.65 -10.75
N ALA A 315 0.16 1.89 -9.52
CA ALA A 315 -0.71 2.31 -8.42
C ALA A 315 -1.34 3.69 -8.64
N ASN A 316 -0.63 4.61 -9.27
CA ASN A 316 -1.08 6.00 -9.44
C ASN A 316 -0.91 6.49 -10.87
N PRO A 317 -1.86 7.30 -11.41
CA PRO A 317 -1.76 7.85 -12.75
C PRO A 317 -0.48 8.65 -13.00
N ARG A 318 0.04 9.34 -11.98
CA ARG A 318 1.27 10.13 -12.09
C ARG A 318 2.49 9.27 -12.44
N THR A 319 2.65 8.13 -11.79
CA THR A 319 3.75 7.18 -12.05
C THR A 319 3.46 6.31 -13.27
N LEU A 320 2.20 5.93 -13.46
CA LEU A 320 1.72 5.20 -14.61
C LEU A 320 2.09 5.93 -15.93
N THR A 321 1.93 7.25 -15.98
CA THR A 321 2.25 8.03 -17.21
C THR A 321 3.72 8.03 -17.58
N MET A 322 4.63 7.64 -16.69
CA MET A 322 6.07 7.55 -16.95
C MET A 322 6.47 6.20 -17.54
N LEU A 323 5.65 5.15 -17.38
CA LEU A 323 5.97 3.79 -17.83
C LEU A 323 6.31 3.72 -19.32
N PRO A 324 5.58 4.36 -20.25
CA PRO A 324 5.88 4.25 -21.68
C PRO A 324 7.29 4.73 -22.04
N GLY A 325 7.69 5.91 -21.57
CA GLY A 325 9.03 6.46 -21.78
C GLY A 325 10.13 5.60 -21.15
N LEU A 326 9.88 5.11 -19.94
CA LEU A 326 10.79 4.20 -19.23
C LEU A 326 11.03 2.90 -20.04
N TYR A 327 9.96 2.25 -20.49
CA TYR A 327 10.08 1.00 -21.26
C TYR A 327 10.69 1.20 -22.64
N LEU A 328 10.46 2.34 -23.31
CA LEU A 328 11.15 2.68 -24.55
C LEU A 328 12.65 2.86 -24.34
N ALA A 329 13.05 3.54 -23.27
CA ALA A 329 14.45 3.71 -22.92
C ALA A 329 15.13 2.37 -22.60
N LEU A 330 14.48 1.50 -21.84
CA LEU A 330 14.98 0.14 -21.54
C LEU A 330 15.08 -0.73 -22.79
N ASP A 331 14.11 -0.68 -23.70
CA ASP A 331 14.14 -1.40 -24.98
C ASP A 331 15.29 -0.93 -25.86
N ALA A 332 15.64 0.37 -25.79
CA ALA A 332 16.82 0.94 -26.44
C ALA A 332 18.15 0.61 -25.73
N GLY A 333 18.12 -0.05 -24.57
CA GLY A 333 19.31 -0.42 -23.78
C GLY A 333 19.83 0.69 -22.86
N ASN A 334 19.04 1.77 -22.64
CA ASN A 334 19.41 2.82 -21.70
C ASN A 334 18.99 2.42 -20.28
N ILE A 335 19.94 1.91 -19.49
CA ILE A 335 19.73 1.49 -18.10
C ILE A 335 19.84 2.64 -17.09
N GLU A 336 20.36 3.80 -17.50
CA GLU A 336 20.51 4.96 -16.59
C GLU A 336 19.16 5.47 -16.08
N VAL A 337 18.07 5.18 -16.79
CA VAL A 337 16.70 5.49 -16.36
C VAL A 337 16.29 4.77 -15.08
N LEU A 338 17.01 3.71 -14.70
CA LEU A 338 16.76 2.94 -13.47
C LEU A 338 17.51 3.50 -12.25
N ALA A 339 18.49 4.40 -12.43
CA ALA A 339 19.28 4.94 -11.33
C ALA A 339 18.43 5.61 -10.21
N PRO A 340 17.32 6.34 -10.49
CA PRO A 340 16.47 6.89 -9.46
C PRO A 340 15.80 5.84 -8.56
N PHE A 341 15.67 4.61 -9.03
CA PHE A 341 15.02 3.49 -8.32
C PHE A 341 16.01 2.59 -7.57
N ALA A 342 17.32 2.84 -7.70
CA ALA A 342 18.35 1.95 -7.16
C ALA A 342 18.22 1.74 -5.64
N GLY A 343 17.88 2.79 -4.85
CA GLY A 343 17.64 2.68 -3.42
C GLY A 343 16.41 1.83 -3.07
N GLU A 344 15.38 1.86 -3.90
CA GLU A 344 14.17 1.05 -3.72
C GLU A 344 14.43 -0.42 -4.02
N PHE A 345 15.22 -0.70 -5.07
CA PHE A 345 15.68 -2.06 -5.35
C PHE A 345 16.51 -2.64 -4.21
N ALA A 346 17.37 -1.84 -3.57
CA ALA A 346 18.12 -2.26 -2.40
C ALA A 346 17.20 -2.61 -1.22
N GLY A 347 16.08 -1.90 -1.06
CA GLY A 347 15.08 -2.13 -0.02
C GLY A 347 14.34 -3.48 -0.14
N LEU A 348 14.30 -4.08 -1.35
CA LEU A 348 13.60 -5.35 -1.59
C LEU A 348 14.25 -6.56 -0.89
N PHE A 349 15.49 -6.43 -0.44
CA PHE A 349 16.21 -7.52 0.25
C PHE A 349 15.96 -7.56 1.76
N GLY A 350 15.35 -6.54 2.32
CA GLY A 350 15.01 -6.47 3.74
C GLY A 350 13.63 -7.02 4.06
N VAL A 351 13.42 -7.34 5.34
CA VAL A 351 12.11 -7.65 5.90
C VAL A 351 11.81 -6.70 7.06
N SER A 352 10.61 -6.14 7.09
CA SER A 352 10.19 -5.15 8.10
C SER A 352 9.59 -5.79 9.35
N GLY A 353 9.10 -7.01 9.22
CA GLY A 353 8.47 -7.80 10.26
C GLY A 353 6.95 -7.67 10.30
N MET A 354 6.40 -6.46 10.47
CA MET A 354 4.96 -6.28 10.62
C MET A 354 4.21 -6.57 9.32
N SER A 355 4.65 -6.01 8.19
CA SER A 355 3.99 -6.19 6.89
C SER A 355 3.95 -7.65 6.48
N GLU A 356 5.10 -8.32 6.53
CA GLU A 356 5.23 -9.72 6.14
C GLU A 356 4.46 -10.65 7.10
N ALA A 357 4.46 -10.34 8.42
CA ALA A 357 3.69 -11.11 9.39
C ALA A 357 2.18 -11.02 9.12
N MET A 358 1.66 -9.82 8.81
CA MET A 358 0.25 -9.61 8.46
C MET A 358 -0.14 -10.33 7.17
N ASP A 359 0.71 -10.25 6.14
CA ASP A 359 0.45 -10.91 4.85
C ASP A 359 0.51 -12.43 4.95
N MET A 360 1.51 -12.99 5.67
CA MET A 360 1.60 -14.43 5.94
C MET A 360 0.40 -14.93 6.76
N ALA A 361 -0.05 -14.13 7.74
CA ALA A 361 -1.19 -14.50 8.57
C ALA A 361 -2.51 -14.45 7.78
N SER A 362 -2.70 -13.44 6.94
CA SER A 362 -3.87 -13.37 6.05
C SER A 362 -3.86 -14.51 5.03
N GLY A 363 -2.68 -14.85 4.51
CA GLY A 363 -2.49 -15.97 3.60
C GLY A 363 -3.30 -15.86 2.31
N VAL A 364 -3.62 -17.00 1.72
CA VAL A 364 -4.44 -17.12 0.53
C VAL A 364 -5.13 -18.51 0.51
N SER A 365 -6.34 -18.57 0.01
CA SER A 365 -7.02 -19.88 -0.16
C SER A 365 -6.33 -20.73 -1.22
N PRO A 366 -6.36 -22.08 -1.08
CA PRO A 366 -5.78 -22.97 -2.09
C PRO A 366 -6.34 -22.75 -3.50
N ALA A 367 -7.63 -22.44 -3.59
CA ALA A 367 -8.29 -22.18 -4.88
C ALA A 367 -7.75 -20.91 -5.54
N ARG A 368 -7.60 -19.79 -4.77
CA ARG A 368 -7.03 -18.55 -5.28
C ARG A 368 -5.56 -18.70 -5.62
N LEU A 369 -4.78 -19.38 -4.78
CA LEU A 369 -3.37 -19.65 -5.03
C LEU A 369 -3.16 -20.38 -6.36
N ALA A 370 -3.94 -21.45 -6.61
CA ALA A 370 -3.86 -22.20 -7.86
C ALA A 370 -4.14 -21.34 -9.10
N LEU A 371 -5.10 -20.40 -9.01
CA LEU A 371 -5.38 -19.41 -10.07
C LEU A 371 -4.19 -18.46 -10.27
N VAL A 372 -3.66 -17.91 -9.19
CA VAL A 372 -2.53 -16.98 -9.22
C VAL A 372 -1.30 -17.64 -9.86
N GLU A 373 -0.93 -18.83 -9.42
CA GLU A 373 0.19 -19.60 -9.97
C GLU A 373 0.00 -19.97 -11.43
N HIS A 374 -1.24 -20.25 -11.85
CA HIS A 374 -1.55 -20.51 -13.25
C HIS A 374 -1.40 -19.26 -14.10
N GLU A 375 -2.01 -18.15 -13.67
CA GLU A 375 -2.05 -16.89 -14.39
C GLU A 375 -0.67 -16.22 -14.48
N ALA A 376 0.12 -16.30 -13.40
CA ALA A 376 1.46 -15.69 -13.33
C ALA A 376 2.41 -16.18 -14.43
N ARG A 377 2.21 -17.41 -14.95
CA ARG A 377 3.06 -17.98 -15.99
C ARG A 377 3.05 -17.21 -17.31
N THR A 378 1.97 -16.50 -17.59
CA THR A 378 1.77 -15.79 -18.86
C THR A 378 1.47 -14.30 -18.68
N ALA A 379 1.23 -13.85 -17.45
CA ALA A 379 0.94 -12.46 -17.16
C ALA A 379 2.16 -11.55 -17.42
N VAL A 380 1.90 -10.32 -17.84
CA VAL A 380 2.94 -9.32 -18.13
C VAL A 380 3.86 -9.09 -16.94
N LEU A 381 3.28 -8.96 -15.75
CA LEU A 381 4.04 -8.74 -14.52
C LEU A 381 4.29 -10.03 -13.73
N GLY A 382 3.93 -11.21 -14.27
CA GLY A 382 4.01 -12.44 -13.50
C GLY A 382 3.24 -12.33 -12.19
N ASP A 383 3.89 -12.65 -11.08
CA ASP A 383 3.38 -12.45 -9.72
C ASP A 383 4.02 -11.26 -8.98
N ALA A 384 4.77 -10.43 -9.69
CA ALA A 384 5.55 -9.34 -9.11
C ALA A 384 4.70 -8.35 -8.26
N LEU A 385 3.42 -8.12 -8.64
CA LEU A 385 2.54 -7.25 -7.87
C LEU A 385 2.28 -7.78 -6.44
N ASN A 386 2.36 -9.08 -6.28
CA ASN A 386 2.09 -9.78 -5.02
C ASN A 386 3.32 -9.92 -4.12
N PHE A 387 4.52 -9.73 -4.66
CA PHE A 387 5.77 -9.95 -3.93
C PHE A 387 5.78 -9.16 -2.58
N PRO A 388 6.23 -9.76 -1.46
CA PRO A 388 6.88 -11.08 -1.33
C PRO A 388 5.93 -12.28 -1.26
N MET A 389 4.62 -12.09 -1.32
CA MET A 389 3.64 -13.18 -1.40
C MET A 389 3.52 -13.69 -2.87
N PRO A 390 3.21 -14.94 -3.12
CA PRO A 390 2.95 -16.02 -2.16
C PRO A 390 4.22 -16.74 -1.63
N HIS A 391 5.43 -16.24 -1.94
CA HIS A 391 6.69 -16.95 -1.64
C HIS A 391 6.96 -17.12 -0.14
N LEU A 392 6.33 -16.29 0.71
CA LEU A 392 6.41 -16.43 2.17
C LEU A 392 5.41 -17.44 2.74
N LEU A 393 4.47 -17.97 1.95
CA LEU A 393 3.52 -18.99 2.44
C LEU A 393 4.27 -20.21 3.01
N GLY A 394 3.89 -20.60 4.23
CA GLY A 394 4.52 -21.71 4.93
C GLY A 394 5.99 -21.48 5.31
N ALA A 395 6.54 -20.27 5.17
CA ALA A 395 7.86 -19.93 5.69
C ALA A 395 7.90 -20.06 7.22
N ILE A 396 6.79 -19.68 7.87
CA ILE A 396 6.61 -19.77 9.32
C ILE A 396 5.43 -20.70 9.61
N PRO A 397 5.67 -21.87 10.22
CA PRO A 397 4.60 -22.79 10.59
C PRO A 397 3.60 -22.15 11.55
N GLY A 398 2.29 -22.28 11.25
CA GLY A 398 1.21 -21.79 12.10
C GLY A 398 0.96 -20.28 12.04
N ALA A 399 1.60 -19.53 11.12
CA ALA A 399 1.33 -18.11 10.95
C ALA A 399 -0.02 -17.85 10.25
N ASP A 400 -0.45 -18.72 9.33
CA ASP A 400 -1.71 -18.58 8.57
C ASP A 400 -2.94 -18.70 9.48
N LEU A 401 -3.83 -17.71 9.43
CA LEU A 401 -5.11 -17.67 10.16
C LEU A 401 -6.15 -18.65 9.62
N GLY A 402 -5.95 -19.20 8.43
CA GLY A 402 -6.75 -20.26 7.85
C GLY A 402 -8.03 -19.80 7.13
N GLU A 403 -8.81 -20.77 6.66
CA GLU A 403 -9.98 -20.52 5.82
C GLU A 403 -11.10 -19.76 6.54
N ALA A 404 -11.26 -19.97 7.86
CA ALA A 404 -12.26 -19.27 8.64
C ALA A 404 -12.04 -17.75 8.64
N PHE A 405 -10.78 -17.30 8.65
CA PHE A 405 -10.42 -15.89 8.50
C PHE A 405 -10.82 -15.38 7.12
N ARG A 406 -10.48 -16.10 6.06
CA ARG A 406 -10.70 -15.71 4.65
C ARG A 406 -12.15 -15.82 4.19
N ALA A 407 -12.98 -16.56 4.90
CA ALA A 407 -14.39 -16.75 4.54
C ALA A 407 -15.14 -15.42 4.44
N PRO A 408 -15.86 -15.16 3.33
CA PRO A 408 -16.64 -13.95 3.16
C PRO A 408 -17.75 -13.85 4.21
N ILE A 409 -18.15 -12.61 4.50
CA ILE A 409 -19.25 -12.32 5.43
C ILE A 409 -20.32 -11.49 4.75
N THR A 410 -21.50 -11.44 5.35
CA THR A 410 -22.54 -10.50 4.96
C THR A 410 -22.49 -9.30 5.90
N ILE A 411 -22.43 -8.08 5.33
CA ILE A 411 -22.24 -6.84 6.07
C ILE A 411 -23.48 -5.97 5.93
N ASP A 412 -24.14 -5.71 7.04
CA ASP A 412 -25.32 -4.81 7.12
C ASP A 412 -24.93 -3.38 7.57
N THR A 413 -23.71 -3.19 8.06
CA THR A 413 -23.19 -1.86 8.43
C THR A 413 -23.19 -0.94 7.19
N PRO A 414 -23.78 0.27 7.26
CA PRO A 414 -23.77 1.22 6.16
C PRO A 414 -22.35 1.50 5.66
N ALA A 415 -22.15 1.40 4.35
CA ALA A 415 -20.84 1.53 3.72
C ALA A 415 -20.83 2.58 2.61
N LEU A 416 -19.75 3.37 2.53
CA LEU A 416 -19.38 4.18 1.38
C LEU A 416 -18.13 3.57 0.76
N LEU A 417 -18.26 3.01 -0.45
CA LEU A 417 -17.18 2.31 -1.14
C LEU A 417 -16.68 3.17 -2.29
N ILE A 418 -15.38 3.48 -2.30
CA ILE A 418 -14.78 4.43 -3.25
C ILE A 418 -13.63 3.75 -4.01
N ALA A 419 -13.67 3.82 -5.33
CA ALA A 419 -12.70 3.18 -6.21
C ALA A 419 -12.17 4.13 -7.27
N GLY A 420 -10.87 4.02 -7.60
CA GLY A 420 -10.27 4.66 -8.76
C GLY A 420 -10.31 3.74 -9.98
N SER A 421 -10.67 4.25 -11.17
CA SER A 421 -10.72 3.41 -12.38
C SER A 421 -9.34 3.05 -12.92
N LEU A 422 -8.29 3.76 -12.50
CA LEU A 422 -6.89 3.48 -12.82
C LEU A 422 -6.09 3.02 -11.59
N ASP A 423 -6.75 2.31 -10.68
CA ASP A 423 -6.09 1.64 -9.56
C ASP A 423 -5.51 0.29 -10.02
N GLY A 424 -4.21 0.26 -10.31
CA GLY A 424 -3.51 -0.95 -10.70
C GLY A 424 -3.10 -1.86 -9.53
N ARG A 425 -3.28 -1.42 -8.26
CA ARG A 425 -3.02 -2.25 -7.07
C ARG A 425 -4.22 -3.11 -6.68
N THR A 426 -5.40 -2.51 -6.73
CA THR A 426 -6.68 -3.18 -6.47
C THR A 426 -7.66 -2.84 -7.59
N PRO A 427 -7.50 -3.45 -8.79
CA PRO A 427 -8.36 -3.16 -9.94
C PRO A 427 -9.85 -3.32 -9.61
N LEU A 428 -10.73 -2.56 -10.30
CA LEU A 428 -12.17 -2.59 -10.05
C LEU A 428 -12.77 -4.00 -10.02
N ALA A 429 -12.24 -4.92 -10.81
CA ALA A 429 -12.69 -6.31 -10.85
C ALA A 429 -12.35 -7.10 -9.57
N GLU A 430 -11.23 -6.78 -8.89
CA GLU A 430 -10.91 -7.34 -7.57
C GLU A 430 -11.81 -6.74 -6.50
N GLN A 431 -12.02 -5.42 -6.53
CA GLN A 431 -12.88 -4.73 -5.57
C GLN A 431 -14.33 -5.21 -5.63
N ALA A 432 -14.86 -5.53 -6.82
CA ALA A 432 -16.22 -6.02 -7.01
C ALA A 432 -16.53 -7.32 -6.24
N GLU A 433 -15.52 -8.19 -6.06
CA GLU A 433 -15.67 -9.41 -5.25
C GLU A 433 -15.97 -9.06 -3.79
N VAL A 434 -15.32 -8.01 -3.26
CA VAL A 434 -15.51 -7.54 -1.87
C VAL A 434 -16.82 -6.76 -1.72
N GLU A 435 -17.16 -5.91 -2.69
CA GLU A 435 -18.41 -5.13 -2.69
C GLU A 435 -19.67 -6.00 -2.54
N SER A 436 -19.63 -7.24 -3.04
CA SER A 436 -20.75 -8.17 -2.96
C SER A 436 -21.13 -8.56 -1.52
N GLN A 437 -20.23 -8.38 -0.56
CA GLN A 437 -20.45 -8.68 0.85
C GLN A 437 -21.31 -7.62 1.55
N PHE A 438 -21.39 -6.39 1.03
CA PHE A 438 -22.11 -5.27 1.63
C PHE A 438 -23.55 -5.19 1.10
N ARG A 439 -24.53 -5.29 2.00
CA ARG A 439 -25.96 -5.14 1.65
C ARG A 439 -26.40 -3.68 1.58
N VAL A 440 -25.87 -2.84 2.45
CA VAL A 440 -26.18 -1.40 2.54
C VAL A 440 -24.95 -0.61 2.16
N LYS A 441 -24.90 -0.20 0.89
CA LYS A 441 -23.72 0.52 0.38
C LYS A 441 -24.10 1.62 -0.60
N SER A 442 -23.24 2.64 -0.66
CA SER A 442 -23.12 3.57 -1.77
C SER A 442 -21.78 3.35 -2.45
N ARG A 443 -21.78 3.37 -3.78
CA ARG A 443 -20.60 3.15 -4.61
C ARG A 443 -20.20 4.41 -5.35
N VAL A 444 -18.95 4.83 -5.19
CA VAL A 444 -18.37 5.96 -5.91
C VAL A 444 -17.17 5.47 -6.73
N VAL A 445 -17.19 5.73 -8.02
CA VAL A 445 -16.05 5.48 -8.90
C VAL A 445 -15.50 6.81 -9.38
N VAL A 446 -14.22 7.06 -9.17
CA VAL A 446 -13.52 8.23 -9.68
C VAL A 446 -12.74 7.81 -10.92
N GLU A 447 -13.24 8.21 -12.09
CA GLU A 447 -12.62 7.92 -13.37
C GLU A 447 -11.24 8.59 -13.46
N ASN A 448 -10.26 7.82 -13.96
CA ASN A 448 -8.87 8.23 -14.09
C ASN A 448 -8.14 8.47 -12.75
N ALA A 449 -8.73 8.16 -11.61
CA ALA A 449 -8.03 8.11 -10.33
C ALA A 449 -7.34 6.76 -10.13
N GLY A 450 -6.21 6.79 -9.41
CA GLY A 450 -5.49 5.59 -8.98
C GLY A 450 -5.83 5.14 -7.57
N HIS A 451 -4.88 4.45 -6.94
CA HIS A 451 -5.03 3.82 -5.63
C HIS A 451 -5.34 4.81 -4.49
N ASN A 452 -4.72 5.99 -4.49
CA ASN A 452 -4.97 7.04 -3.49
C ASN A 452 -6.22 7.86 -3.84
N VAL A 453 -7.37 7.20 -3.96
CA VAL A 453 -8.60 7.79 -4.49
C VAL A 453 -9.26 8.81 -3.55
N PHE A 454 -9.01 8.76 -2.24
CA PHE A 454 -9.64 9.69 -1.29
C PHE A 454 -9.30 11.16 -1.58
N GLU A 455 -8.08 11.45 -1.99
CA GLU A 455 -7.61 12.79 -2.31
C GLU A 455 -7.70 13.15 -3.81
N ALA A 456 -8.23 12.25 -4.62
CA ALA A 456 -8.23 12.40 -6.08
C ALA A 456 -9.24 13.45 -6.60
N HIS A 457 -10.38 13.60 -5.92
CA HIS A 457 -11.44 14.51 -6.34
C HIS A 457 -12.05 15.25 -5.13
N PRO A 458 -12.30 16.57 -5.20
CA PRO A 458 -12.81 17.34 -4.05
C PRO A 458 -14.16 16.82 -3.52
N ASP A 459 -15.05 16.39 -4.39
CA ASP A 459 -16.37 15.86 -4.00
C ASP A 459 -16.27 14.61 -3.12
N VAL A 460 -15.16 13.85 -3.16
CA VAL A 460 -14.93 12.70 -2.29
C VAL A 460 -14.89 13.13 -0.83
N GLN A 461 -14.23 14.25 -0.52
CA GLN A 461 -14.20 14.80 0.84
C GLN A 461 -15.62 15.17 1.32
N ASP A 462 -16.41 15.85 0.49
CA ASP A 462 -17.78 16.23 0.85
C ASP A 462 -18.68 15.01 1.04
N MET A 463 -18.53 13.99 0.20
CA MET A 463 -19.26 12.72 0.33
C MET A 463 -18.89 12.01 1.65
N LEU A 464 -17.63 12.00 2.05
CA LEU A 464 -17.20 11.43 3.34
C LEU A 464 -17.83 12.16 4.53
N VAL A 465 -17.81 13.50 4.51
CA VAL A 465 -18.41 14.33 5.59
C VAL A 465 -19.93 14.05 5.69
N ARG A 466 -20.64 14.07 4.57
CA ARG A 466 -22.09 13.78 4.53
C ARG A 466 -22.39 12.36 5.00
N PHE A 467 -21.64 11.39 4.52
CA PHE A 467 -21.83 10.00 4.88
C PHE A 467 -21.66 9.75 6.39
N PHE A 468 -20.58 10.25 6.99
CA PHE A 468 -20.37 10.08 8.43
C PHE A 468 -21.34 10.91 9.28
N ARG A 469 -21.92 11.99 8.74
CA ARG A 469 -23.02 12.73 9.39
C ARG A 469 -24.34 11.96 9.36
N GLY A 470 -24.42 10.87 8.62
CA GLY A 470 -25.62 10.05 8.48
C GLY A 470 -26.54 10.47 7.32
N GLU A 471 -26.08 11.37 6.48
CA GLU A 471 -26.81 11.78 5.28
C GLU A 471 -26.69 10.70 4.18
N ALA A 472 -27.70 10.63 3.32
CA ALA A 472 -27.64 9.74 2.16
C ALA A 472 -26.59 10.25 1.16
N VAL A 473 -25.74 9.35 0.72
CA VAL A 473 -24.83 9.55 -0.41
C VAL A 473 -25.29 8.61 -1.53
N ALA A 474 -25.62 9.16 -2.69
CA ALA A 474 -26.01 8.34 -3.84
C ALA A 474 -24.78 7.70 -4.50
N ASP A 475 -24.99 6.63 -5.25
CA ASP A 475 -24.00 6.11 -6.17
C ASP A 475 -23.57 7.21 -7.14
N ALA A 476 -22.27 7.32 -7.38
CA ALA A 476 -21.72 8.38 -8.21
C ALA A 476 -20.55 7.90 -9.08
N ARG A 477 -20.39 8.58 -10.20
CA ARG A 477 -19.24 8.47 -11.08
C ARG A 477 -18.66 9.87 -11.26
N LEU A 478 -17.51 10.11 -10.65
CA LEU A 478 -16.76 11.37 -10.75
C LEU A 478 -15.71 11.22 -11.84
N SER A 479 -15.30 12.32 -12.48
CA SER A 479 -14.35 12.25 -13.60
C SER A 479 -13.19 13.20 -13.42
N LEU A 480 -11.98 12.66 -13.56
CA LEU A 480 -10.76 13.43 -13.74
C LEU A 480 -10.36 13.44 -15.23
N PRO A 481 -9.60 14.42 -15.68
CA PRO A 481 -9.00 14.38 -17.01
C PRO A 481 -8.21 13.08 -17.22
N PRO A 482 -8.21 12.51 -18.44
CA PRO A 482 -7.40 11.33 -18.72
C PRO A 482 -5.90 11.65 -18.55
N PRO A 483 -5.10 10.68 -18.08
CA PRO A 483 -3.66 10.86 -17.93
C PRO A 483 -3.01 11.09 -19.29
N ARG A 484 -1.96 11.92 -19.31
CA ARG A 484 -1.13 12.15 -20.51
C ARG A 484 0.14 11.34 -20.40
N PHE A 485 0.32 10.40 -21.32
CA PHE A 485 1.48 9.52 -21.33
C PHE A 485 2.68 10.18 -22.01
N ALA A 486 3.88 10.03 -21.42
CA ALA A 486 5.12 10.51 -21.99
C ALA A 486 5.82 9.40 -22.78
N VAL A 487 6.28 9.71 -23.99
CA VAL A 487 7.06 8.80 -24.87
C VAL A 487 8.43 9.35 -25.24
N ALA A 488 8.79 10.51 -24.66
CA ALA A 488 10.09 11.16 -24.85
C ALA A 488 10.58 11.76 -23.53
#